data_b070ad57c6aa1367ca7b61edbc994ca0
#
_entry.id   b070ad57c6aa1367ca7b61edbc994ca0
#
_cell.length_a   1.000
_cell.length_b   1.000
_cell.length_c   1.000
_cell.angle_alpha   90.00
_cell.angle_beta   90.00
_cell.angle_gamma   90.00
#
_symmetry.space_group_name_H-M   'P 1'
#
loop_
_entity.id
_entity.type
_entity.pdbx_description
1 polymer ?
#
loop_
_entity_poly.entity_id
_entity_poly.type
_entity_poly.pdbx_seq_one_letter_code
_entity_poly.pdbx_strand_id
1 'polypeptide(L)'
;LCIEKINEAQGVALVEERLDFSRWVKNGFGTGDMVIIGDGVLEIVDLKYGKGVPVSAEGNTQMQLYALGAIEQYGYIYDFDHVRMSIFQPRNGGLSTQLLSVDELLAWGEVIKPIAELAYAGKGDFKAGEHCRFCRAAAQCKALSEYNMEIAKLEFRDADLLTDDEVSFVLERVDGLVRYAEKIKTFALEEALKGHRWPGFKVVEGRSNRKITDEKKAAALLRKAGYADGVIYKPIEMQTITALEKAITKKKFDELLGSVVEKPPGKPTLVPEDDKRPTYDPVQSEFEVMEEEDQ
;
A
#
# COMPACT_ATOMS: atom_id res chain seq x y z
N LEU A 1 -18.23 13.02 0.57
CA LEU A 1 -17.34 13.91 1.36
C LEU A 1 -16.60 14.92 0.49
N CYS A 2 -15.87 14.55 -0.60
CA CYS A 2 -15.20 15.54 -1.46
C CYS A 2 -16.23 16.51 -2.10
N ILE A 3 -17.31 16.00 -2.67
CA ILE A 3 -18.40 16.81 -3.25
C ILE A 3 -19.08 17.66 -2.16
N GLU A 4 -19.30 17.12 -0.98
CA GLU A 4 -19.85 17.83 0.16
C GLU A 4 -18.91 18.95 0.61
N LYS A 5 -17.61 18.67 0.73
CA LYS A 5 -16.60 19.70 1.04
C LYS A 5 -16.56 20.83 -0.02
N ILE A 6 -16.68 20.48 -1.30
CA ILE A 6 -16.76 21.49 -2.38
C ILE A 6 -18.01 22.35 -2.21
N ASN A 7 -19.16 21.74 -1.91
CA ASN A 7 -20.44 22.44 -1.75
C ASN A 7 -20.51 23.26 -0.44
N GLU A 8 -19.80 22.84 0.60
CA GLU A 8 -19.72 23.51 1.90
C GLU A 8 -18.60 24.55 1.97
N ALA A 9 -17.68 24.56 0.99
CA ALA A 9 -16.56 25.48 0.96
C ALA A 9 -17.07 26.91 0.82
N GLN A 10 -16.87 27.72 1.87
CA GLN A 10 -17.07 29.18 1.82
C GLN A 10 -15.83 29.79 1.14
N GLY A 11 -15.68 29.55 -0.17
CA GLY A 11 -14.52 30.04 -0.90
C GLY A 11 -14.37 29.39 -2.28
N VAL A 12 -13.15 29.40 -2.82
CA VAL A 12 -12.81 28.85 -4.14
C VAL A 12 -12.28 27.45 -3.97
N ALA A 13 -12.88 26.45 -4.64
CA ALA A 13 -12.38 25.09 -4.71
C ALA A 13 -11.76 24.82 -6.08
N LEU A 14 -10.50 24.41 -6.10
CA LEU A 14 -9.74 24.02 -7.28
C LEU A 14 -9.51 22.50 -7.24
N VAL A 15 -9.70 21.82 -8.36
CA VAL A 15 -9.57 20.35 -8.46
C VAL A 15 -8.44 20.02 -9.43
N GLU A 16 -7.65 18.99 -9.11
CA GLU A 16 -6.47 18.57 -9.90
C GLU A 16 -5.49 19.74 -10.12
N GLU A 17 -5.21 20.50 -9.05
CA GLU A 17 -4.42 21.71 -9.13
C GLU A 17 -2.91 21.38 -9.08
N ARG A 18 -2.16 21.94 -10.04
CA ARG A 18 -0.70 21.83 -10.06
C ARG A 18 -0.07 22.79 -9.05
N LEU A 19 0.62 22.25 -8.09
CA LEU A 19 1.27 22.97 -6.99
C LEU A 19 2.79 22.95 -7.19
N ASP A 20 3.37 24.14 -7.36
CA ASP A 20 4.83 24.31 -7.54
C ASP A 20 5.47 24.69 -6.20
N PHE A 21 6.29 23.79 -5.68
CA PHE A 21 7.08 24.01 -4.47
C PHE A 21 8.59 24.01 -4.75
N SER A 22 8.97 24.42 -5.96
CA SER A 22 10.37 24.45 -6.43
C SER A 22 11.25 25.41 -5.64
N ARG A 23 10.69 26.35 -4.91
CA ARG A 23 11.40 27.23 -3.95
C ARG A 23 12.09 26.43 -2.86
N TRP A 24 11.51 25.32 -2.39
CA TRP A 24 12.05 24.48 -1.33
C TRP A 24 12.69 23.19 -1.86
N VAL A 25 12.12 22.61 -2.90
CA VAL A 25 12.61 21.37 -3.53
C VAL A 25 12.86 21.62 -4.99
N LYS A 26 14.10 21.70 -5.40
CA LYS A 26 14.50 22.00 -6.78
C LYS A 26 13.75 21.16 -7.81
N ASN A 27 13.06 21.80 -8.75
CA ASN A 27 12.15 21.21 -9.73
C ASN A 27 10.97 20.44 -9.09
N GLY A 28 10.65 20.72 -7.83
CA GLY A 28 9.56 20.08 -7.08
C GLY A 28 8.20 20.64 -7.48
N PHE A 29 7.31 19.76 -7.87
CA PHE A 29 5.89 20.06 -8.08
C PHE A 29 5.05 18.81 -7.83
N GLY A 30 3.76 18.99 -7.69
CA GLY A 30 2.80 17.89 -7.62
C GLY A 30 1.42 18.35 -8.06
N THR A 31 0.48 17.42 -8.14
CA THR A 31 -0.93 17.73 -8.40
C THR A 31 -1.72 17.40 -7.13
N GLY A 32 -2.32 18.42 -6.53
CA GLY A 32 -3.23 18.27 -5.41
C GLY A 32 -4.63 17.89 -5.92
N ASP A 33 -5.24 16.88 -5.33
CA ASP A 33 -6.58 16.46 -5.76
C ASP A 33 -7.60 17.58 -5.58
N MET A 34 -7.48 18.34 -4.47
CA MET A 34 -8.32 19.52 -4.24
C MET A 34 -7.61 20.56 -3.37
N VAL A 35 -7.74 21.82 -3.75
CA VAL A 35 -7.30 22.99 -2.99
C VAL A 35 -8.52 23.87 -2.71
N ILE A 36 -8.77 24.17 -1.45
CA ILE A 36 -9.88 25.04 -1.03
C ILE A 36 -9.29 26.31 -0.43
N ILE A 37 -9.63 27.44 -1.03
CA ILE A 37 -9.23 28.78 -0.58
C ILE A 37 -10.41 29.39 0.16
N GLY A 38 -10.36 29.39 1.48
CA GLY A 38 -11.36 29.99 2.36
C GLY A 38 -10.88 31.28 3.01
N ASP A 39 -11.69 31.82 3.91
CA ASP A 39 -11.35 33.02 4.67
C ASP A 39 -10.30 32.66 5.76
N GLY A 40 -9.07 33.14 5.59
CA GLY A 40 -7.95 32.90 6.49
C GLY A 40 -7.41 31.46 6.52
N VAL A 41 -8.02 30.51 5.79
CA VAL A 41 -7.61 29.09 5.79
C VAL A 41 -7.46 28.56 4.36
N LEU A 42 -6.25 28.05 4.08
CA LEU A 42 -5.97 27.26 2.89
C LEU A 42 -6.11 25.76 3.23
N GLU A 43 -6.98 25.01 2.53
CA GLU A 43 -7.09 23.57 2.75
C GLU A 43 -6.61 22.78 1.53
N ILE A 44 -5.71 21.82 1.77
CA ILE A 44 -5.27 20.83 0.80
C ILE A 44 -5.96 19.51 1.13
N VAL A 45 -6.66 18.91 0.18
CA VAL A 45 -7.32 17.61 0.34
C VAL A 45 -6.73 16.61 -0.63
N ASP A 46 -6.41 15.43 -0.14
CA ASP A 46 -5.88 14.32 -0.92
C ASP A 46 -6.75 13.07 -0.72
N LEU A 47 -7.18 12.44 -1.82
CA LEU A 47 -8.04 11.26 -1.83
C LEU A 47 -7.23 9.99 -2.04
N LYS A 48 -7.12 9.16 -1.03
CA LYS A 48 -6.46 7.85 -1.07
C LYS A 48 -7.50 6.72 -1.17
N TYR A 49 -7.97 6.40 -2.37
CA TYR A 49 -9.05 5.42 -2.58
C TYR A 49 -8.61 3.96 -2.43
N GLY A 50 -7.31 3.66 -2.37
CA GLY A 50 -6.76 2.32 -2.20
C GLY A 50 -7.13 1.66 -0.85
N LYS A 51 -7.00 0.32 -0.77
CA LYS A 51 -7.09 -0.47 0.48
C LYS A 51 -5.71 -0.69 1.12
N GLY A 52 -4.72 0.12 0.77
CA GLY A 52 -3.35 -0.01 1.24
C GLY A 52 -3.16 0.34 2.72
N VAL A 53 -1.96 0.78 3.05
CA VAL A 53 -1.61 1.21 4.42
C VAL A 53 -2.39 2.49 4.76
N PRO A 54 -2.92 2.63 5.99
CA PRO A 54 -3.47 3.90 6.47
C PRO A 54 -2.41 5.00 6.41
N VAL A 55 -2.79 6.17 5.91
CA VAL A 55 -1.92 7.34 5.81
C VAL A 55 -2.50 8.45 6.67
N SER A 56 -1.69 8.99 7.58
CA SER A 56 -2.05 10.16 8.38
C SER A 56 -1.72 11.46 7.65
N ALA A 57 -2.53 12.50 7.86
CA ALA A 57 -2.20 13.86 7.47
C ALA A 57 -1.14 14.47 8.40
N GLU A 58 -1.05 14.00 9.65
CA GLU A 58 -0.12 14.51 10.64
C GLU A 58 1.33 14.23 10.22
N GLY A 59 2.14 15.29 10.12
CA GLY A 59 3.54 15.21 9.69
C GLY A 59 3.73 14.72 8.26
N ASN A 60 2.70 14.67 7.44
CA ASN A 60 2.76 14.16 6.09
C ASN A 60 3.51 15.10 5.15
N THR A 61 4.69 14.70 4.71
CA THR A 61 5.58 15.54 3.88
C THR A 61 4.99 15.87 2.51
N GLN A 62 4.19 14.98 1.90
CA GLN A 62 3.50 15.26 0.64
C GLN A 62 2.52 16.42 0.82
N MET A 63 1.69 16.33 1.86
CA MET A 63 0.70 17.35 2.16
C MET A 63 1.32 18.70 2.50
N GLN A 64 2.40 18.69 3.29
CA GLN A 64 3.14 19.91 3.64
C GLN A 64 3.79 20.56 2.42
N LEU A 65 4.39 19.77 1.50
CA LEU A 65 4.94 20.32 0.24
C LEU A 65 3.84 20.88 -0.67
N TYR A 66 2.70 20.21 -0.78
CA TYR A 66 1.56 20.72 -1.54
C TYR A 66 1.04 22.05 -0.94
N ALA A 67 0.96 22.10 0.38
CA ALA A 67 0.55 23.30 1.09
C ALA A 67 1.53 24.47 0.88
N LEU A 68 2.85 24.22 0.92
CA LEU A 68 3.86 25.23 0.57
C LEU A 68 3.70 25.74 -0.86
N GLY A 69 3.48 24.85 -1.82
CA GLY A 69 3.24 25.22 -3.22
C GLY A 69 1.97 26.09 -3.38
N ALA A 70 0.91 25.73 -2.68
CA ALA A 70 -0.33 26.50 -2.71
C ALA A 70 -0.19 27.90 -2.08
N ILE A 71 0.55 28.01 -0.96
CA ILE A 71 0.87 29.33 -0.35
C ILE A 71 1.68 30.17 -1.32
N GLU A 72 2.69 29.61 -1.98
CA GLU A 72 3.50 30.36 -2.96
C GLU A 72 2.67 30.85 -4.14
N GLN A 73 1.68 30.07 -4.61
CA GLN A 73 0.83 30.43 -5.74
C GLN A 73 -0.27 31.42 -5.38
N TYR A 74 -0.86 31.30 -4.20
CA TYR A 74 -2.09 32.03 -3.84
C TYR A 74 -1.90 33.07 -2.74
N GLY A 75 -0.83 33.00 -1.95
CA GLY A 75 -0.57 33.88 -0.81
C GLY A 75 -0.33 35.35 -1.15
N TYR A 76 -0.14 35.70 -2.44
CA TYR A 76 -0.08 37.11 -2.88
C TYR A 76 -1.44 37.68 -3.26
N ILE A 77 -2.49 36.84 -3.33
CA ILE A 77 -3.87 37.26 -3.63
C ILE A 77 -4.73 37.16 -2.37
N TYR A 78 -4.48 36.13 -1.55
CA TYR A 78 -5.29 35.80 -0.38
C TYR A 78 -4.41 35.77 0.87
N ASP A 79 -4.95 36.30 1.97
CA ASP A 79 -4.29 36.22 3.28
C ASP A 79 -4.69 34.92 3.98
N PHE A 80 -3.72 34.14 4.39
CA PHE A 80 -3.92 32.91 5.13
C PHE A 80 -3.23 32.96 6.50
N ASP A 81 -3.97 32.65 7.55
CA ASP A 81 -3.42 32.45 8.90
C ASP A 81 -3.02 30.99 9.13
N HIS A 82 -3.80 30.06 8.56
CA HIS A 82 -3.65 28.62 8.77
C HIS A 82 -3.74 27.84 7.47
N VAL A 83 -3.10 26.66 7.50
CA VAL A 83 -3.19 25.64 6.46
C VAL A 83 -3.76 24.37 7.05
N ARG A 84 -4.81 23.86 6.45
CA ARG A 84 -5.42 22.58 6.77
C ARG A 84 -5.02 21.56 5.73
N MET A 85 -4.52 20.42 6.17
CA MET A 85 -4.15 19.30 5.32
C MET A 85 -5.04 18.12 5.66
N SER A 86 -5.80 17.61 4.71
CA SER A 86 -6.80 16.56 4.90
C SER A 86 -6.53 15.38 3.96
N ILE A 87 -6.38 14.18 4.51
CA ILE A 87 -6.28 12.94 3.73
C ILE A 87 -7.56 12.15 3.95
N PHE A 88 -8.26 11.84 2.86
CA PHE A 88 -9.49 11.07 2.90
C PHE A 88 -9.29 9.66 2.34
N GLN A 89 -9.43 8.64 3.19
CA GLN A 89 -9.31 7.22 2.86
C GLN A 89 -10.65 6.50 3.12
N PRO A 90 -11.63 6.56 2.20
CA PRO A 90 -12.98 6.02 2.43
C PRO A 90 -13.01 4.51 2.64
N ARG A 91 -11.96 3.80 2.22
CA ARG A 91 -11.86 2.34 2.31
C ARG A 91 -10.90 1.87 3.41
N ASN A 92 -10.21 2.80 4.08
CA ASN A 92 -9.17 2.48 5.04
C ASN A 92 -8.82 3.70 5.91
N GLY A 93 -9.41 3.85 7.07
CA GLY A 93 -9.08 4.89 8.04
C GLY A 93 -9.95 6.16 8.05
N GLY A 94 -10.74 6.42 7.01
CA GLY A 94 -11.64 7.59 6.98
C GLY A 94 -10.91 8.91 6.70
N LEU A 95 -11.19 9.96 7.46
CA LEU A 95 -10.61 11.29 7.34
C LEU A 95 -9.52 11.51 8.41
N SER A 96 -8.34 11.90 7.98
CA SER A 96 -7.25 12.40 8.83
C SER A 96 -6.97 13.85 8.47
N THR A 97 -6.80 14.72 9.48
CA THR A 97 -6.60 16.17 9.24
C THR A 97 -5.53 16.71 10.19
N GLN A 98 -4.67 17.59 9.66
CA GLN A 98 -3.72 18.40 10.42
C GLN A 98 -3.95 19.87 10.10
N LEU A 99 -3.89 20.72 11.12
CA LEU A 99 -3.92 22.17 10.99
C LEU A 99 -2.58 22.73 11.49
N LEU A 100 -1.95 23.58 10.69
CA LEU A 100 -0.74 24.32 11.04
C LEU A 100 -0.98 25.81 10.78
N SER A 101 -0.27 26.68 11.49
CA SER A 101 -0.14 28.07 11.05
C SER A 101 0.74 28.15 9.80
N VAL A 102 0.55 29.20 9.01
CA VAL A 102 1.40 29.47 7.83
C VAL A 102 2.87 29.59 8.25
N ASP A 103 3.15 30.25 9.40
CA ASP A 103 4.51 30.43 9.90
C ASP A 103 5.18 29.10 10.26
N GLU A 104 4.46 28.18 10.92
CA GLU A 104 4.96 26.83 11.21
C GLU A 104 5.31 26.05 9.95
N LEU A 105 4.44 26.13 8.94
CA LEU A 105 4.65 25.45 7.66
C LEU A 105 5.85 26.03 6.89
N LEU A 106 5.96 27.36 6.84
CA LEU A 106 7.12 28.04 6.22
C LEU A 106 8.43 27.70 6.94
N ALA A 107 8.42 27.69 8.28
CA ALA A 107 9.60 27.28 9.08
C ALA A 107 9.99 25.84 8.77
N TRP A 108 9.03 24.92 8.64
CA TRP A 108 9.29 23.54 8.21
C TRP A 108 9.90 23.51 6.80
N GLY A 109 9.41 24.32 5.86
CA GLY A 109 9.95 24.44 4.51
C GLY A 109 11.42 24.81 4.51
N GLU A 110 11.84 25.75 5.34
CA GLU A 110 13.24 26.15 5.46
C GLU A 110 14.14 25.04 6.05
N VAL A 111 13.58 24.14 6.89
CA VAL A 111 14.32 22.95 7.39
C VAL A 111 14.45 21.89 6.28
N ILE A 112 13.43 21.71 5.46
CA ILE A 112 13.43 20.71 4.38
C ILE A 112 14.34 21.11 3.22
N LYS A 113 14.46 22.39 2.92
CA LYS A 113 15.22 22.92 1.79
C LYS A 113 16.64 22.38 1.68
N PRO A 114 17.52 22.49 2.72
CA PRO A 114 18.87 21.95 2.64
C PRO A 114 18.90 20.42 2.50
N ILE A 115 17.92 19.70 3.06
CA ILE A 115 17.80 18.25 2.92
C ILE A 115 17.47 17.89 1.45
N ALA A 116 16.55 18.61 0.84
CA ALA A 116 16.18 18.44 -0.55
C ALA A 116 17.34 18.77 -1.50
N GLU A 117 18.13 19.79 -1.21
CA GLU A 117 19.35 20.17 -1.96
C GLU A 117 20.41 19.06 -1.92
N LEU A 118 20.66 18.47 -0.72
CA LEU A 118 21.56 17.32 -0.59
C LEU A 118 21.07 16.11 -1.38
N ALA A 119 19.77 15.79 -1.28
CA ALA A 119 19.17 14.69 -2.02
C ALA A 119 19.24 14.93 -3.53
N TYR A 120 18.94 16.14 -4.00
CA TYR A 120 19.05 16.51 -5.42
C TYR A 120 20.48 16.42 -5.95
N ALA A 121 21.48 16.76 -5.12
CA ALA A 121 22.89 16.63 -5.47
C ALA A 121 23.40 15.17 -5.42
N GLY A 122 22.57 14.19 -5.09
CA GLY A 122 22.96 12.79 -4.90
C GLY A 122 23.91 12.59 -3.71
N LYS A 123 23.83 13.48 -2.72
CA LYS A 123 24.65 13.48 -1.50
C LYS A 123 23.77 13.14 -0.29
N GLY A 124 24.42 12.80 0.81
CA GLY A 124 23.77 12.44 2.07
C GLY A 124 23.90 10.95 2.36
N ASP A 125 23.46 10.55 3.56
CA ASP A 125 23.56 9.17 4.01
C ASP A 125 22.32 8.36 3.60
N PHE A 126 22.57 7.17 3.10
CA PHE A 126 21.49 6.21 2.83
C PHE A 126 21.13 5.46 4.11
N LYS A 127 19.88 5.56 4.52
CA LYS A 127 19.37 4.86 5.71
C LYS A 127 18.21 3.94 5.27
N ALA A 128 18.31 2.66 5.61
CA ALA A 128 17.22 1.71 5.37
C ALA A 128 16.03 1.98 6.31
N GLY A 129 14.81 1.78 5.81
CA GLY A 129 13.58 2.00 6.56
C GLY A 129 12.33 1.68 5.73
N GLU A 130 11.14 1.97 6.26
CA GLU A 130 9.84 1.71 5.62
C GLU A 130 9.70 2.34 4.23
N HIS A 131 10.29 3.51 4.01
CA HIS A 131 10.32 4.19 2.72
C HIS A 131 11.01 3.38 1.60
N CYS A 132 11.88 2.42 1.94
CA CYS A 132 12.53 1.52 0.97
C CYS A 132 11.51 0.64 0.23
N ARG A 133 10.32 0.44 0.78
CA ARG A 133 9.23 -0.30 0.14
C ARG A 133 8.89 0.26 -1.24
N PHE A 134 8.92 1.58 -1.40
CA PHE A 134 8.57 2.28 -2.64
C PHE A 134 9.80 2.81 -3.41
N CYS A 135 11.01 2.58 -2.90
CA CYS A 135 12.23 3.09 -3.50
C CYS A 135 12.56 2.37 -4.81
N ARG A 136 12.76 3.12 -5.88
CA ARG A 136 13.14 2.59 -7.21
C ARG A 136 14.57 2.03 -7.22
N ALA A 137 15.46 2.56 -6.40
CA ALA A 137 16.86 2.13 -6.28
C ALA A 137 17.06 0.99 -5.27
N ALA A 138 16.00 0.46 -4.66
CA ALA A 138 16.07 -0.52 -3.58
C ALA A 138 16.91 -1.76 -3.94
N ALA A 139 16.81 -2.27 -5.17
CA ALA A 139 17.55 -3.45 -5.62
C ALA A 139 19.07 -3.25 -5.69
N GLN A 140 19.54 -2.01 -5.83
CA GLN A 140 20.96 -1.65 -5.94
C GLN A 140 21.48 -0.92 -4.69
N CYS A 141 20.62 -0.70 -3.70
CA CYS A 141 20.96 0.07 -2.51
C CYS A 141 21.82 -0.75 -1.54
N LYS A 142 23.07 -0.33 -1.35
CA LYS A 142 24.02 -0.98 -0.43
C LYS A 142 23.52 -0.93 1.02
N ALA A 143 23.04 0.22 1.49
CA ALA A 143 22.52 0.36 2.85
C ALA A 143 21.33 -0.57 3.13
N LEU A 144 20.41 -0.73 2.15
CA LEU A 144 19.30 -1.67 2.28
C LEU A 144 19.79 -3.13 2.24
N SER A 145 20.78 -3.43 1.40
CA SER A 145 21.41 -4.74 1.37
C SER A 145 22.05 -5.08 2.72
N GLU A 146 22.86 -4.19 3.27
CA GLU A 146 23.52 -4.38 4.57
C GLU A 146 22.49 -4.58 5.68
N TYR A 147 21.43 -3.76 5.72
CA TYR A 147 20.34 -3.89 6.69
C TYR A 147 19.65 -5.26 6.64
N ASN A 148 19.32 -5.75 5.43
CA ASN A 148 18.66 -7.05 5.28
C ASN A 148 19.63 -8.23 5.56
N MET A 149 20.92 -8.07 5.28
CA MET A 149 21.92 -9.10 5.55
C MET A 149 22.31 -9.21 7.03
N GLU A 150 21.87 -8.31 7.89
CA GLU A 150 22.07 -8.44 9.34
C GLU A 150 21.42 -9.72 9.91
N ILE A 151 20.30 -10.16 9.31
CA ILE A 151 19.66 -11.43 9.69
C ILE A 151 20.61 -12.60 9.47
N ALA A 152 21.38 -12.61 8.38
CA ALA A 152 22.34 -13.67 8.09
C ALA A 152 23.50 -13.77 9.10
N LYS A 153 23.76 -12.69 9.86
CA LYS A 153 24.79 -12.72 10.92
C LYS A 153 24.41 -13.63 12.10
N LEU A 154 23.15 -14.01 12.23
CA LEU A 154 22.69 -14.96 13.26
C LEU A 154 23.20 -16.38 13.01
N GLU A 155 23.49 -16.75 11.74
CA GLU A 155 24.04 -18.07 11.38
C GLU A 155 25.48 -18.31 11.88
N PHE A 156 26.19 -17.24 12.30
CA PHE A 156 27.60 -17.33 12.74
C PHE A 156 27.75 -17.37 14.26
N ARG A 157 26.69 -17.69 15.02
CA ARG A 157 26.71 -17.81 16.47
C ARG A 157 26.84 -19.27 16.88
N ASP A 158 27.54 -19.50 18.00
CA ASP A 158 27.87 -20.83 18.53
C ASP A 158 26.65 -21.59 19.12
N ALA A 159 25.45 -21.08 19.02
CA ALA A 159 24.23 -21.72 19.54
C ALA A 159 23.50 -22.54 18.46
N ASP A 160 23.13 -23.77 18.78
CA ASP A 160 22.39 -24.66 17.88
C ASP A 160 20.97 -24.20 17.56
N LEU A 161 20.38 -23.36 18.43
CA LEU A 161 19.03 -22.83 18.30
C LEU A 161 18.98 -21.32 18.57
N LEU A 162 18.07 -20.62 17.89
CA LEU A 162 17.78 -19.21 18.14
C LEU A 162 17.12 -19.03 19.50
N THR A 163 17.48 -17.97 20.21
CA THR A 163 16.78 -17.49 21.39
C THR A 163 15.46 -16.79 20.99
N ASP A 164 14.53 -16.61 21.93
CA ASP A 164 13.27 -15.92 21.68
C ASP A 164 13.46 -14.46 21.18
N ASP A 165 14.47 -13.76 21.70
CA ASP A 165 14.84 -12.42 21.25
C ASP A 165 15.34 -12.41 19.80
N GLU A 166 16.11 -13.43 19.40
CA GLU A 166 16.59 -13.59 18.03
C GLU A 166 15.47 -13.97 17.07
N VAL A 167 14.53 -14.82 17.50
CA VAL A 167 13.30 -15.08 16.72
C VAL A 167 12.48 -13.83 16.53
N SER A 168 12.28 -13.03 17.58
CA SER A 168 11.57 -11.76 17.52
C SER A 168 12.27 -10.79 16.56
N PHE A 169 13.59 -10.66 16.62
CA PHE A 169 14.39 -9.84 15.72
C PHE A 169 14.22 -10.26 14.25
N VAL A 170 14.18 -11.58 13.97
CA VAL A 170 13.94 -12.09 12.61
C VAL A 170 12.52 -11.80 12.14
N LEU A 171 11.51 -12.03 13.01
CA LEU A 171 10.10 -11.79 12.68
C LEU A 171 9.82 -10.34 12.27
N GLU A 172 10.42 -9.37 12.94
CA GLU A 172 10.29 -7.94 12.60
C GLU A 172 10.83 -7.61 11.19
N ARG A 173 11.77 -8.38 10.67
CA ARG A 173 12.56 -8.05 9.47
C ARG A 173 12.37 -8.99 8.29
N VAL A 174 11.91 -10.22 8.51
CA VAL A 174 11.87 -11.27 7.48
C VAL A 174 11.02 -10.86 6.26
N ASP A 175 9.90 -10.20 6.47
CA ASP A 175 9.07 -9.71 5.35
C ASP A 175 9.80 -8.66 4.51
N GLY A 176 10.62 -7.83 5.14
CA GLY A 176 11.50 -6.88 4.46
C GLY A 176 12.53 -7.58 3.59
N LEU A 177 13.17 -8.62 4.11
CA LEU A 177 14.15 -9.44 3.39
C LEU A 177 13.50 -10.16 2.20
N VAL A 178 12.32 -10.76 2.38
CA VAL A 178 11.59 -11.42 1.29
C VAL A 178 11.28 -10.43 0.15
N ARG A 179 10.72 -9.28 0.48
CA ARG A 179 10.46 -8.21 -0.50
C ARG A 179 11.73 -7.73 -1.21
N TYR A 180 12.83 -7.59 -0.48
CA TYR A 180 14.12 -7.21 -1.04
C TYR A 180 14.64 -8.26 -2.01
N ALA A 181 14.58 -9.55 -1.65
CA ALA A 181 15.01 -10.65 -2.51
C ALA A 181 14.22 -10.67 -3.84
N GLU A 182 12.89 -10.44 -3.80
CA GLU A 182 12.08 -10.37 -5.01
C GLU A 182 12.43 -9.14 -5.88
N LYS A 183 12.73 -7.99 -5.28
CA LYS A 183 13.18 -6.80 -6.02
C LYS A 183 14.50 -7.05 -6.75
N ILE A 184 15.47 -7.74 -6.11
CA ILE A 184 16.74 -8.11 -6.77
C ILE A 184 16.48 -9.03 -7.95
N LYS A 185 15.66 -10.08 -7.79
CA LYS A 185 15.34 -11.01 -8.87
C LYS A 185 14.70 -10.31 -10.06
N THR A 186 13.72 -9.45 -9.81
CA THR A 186 13.03 -8.67 -10.85
C THR A 186 14.01 -7.76 -11.57
N PHE A 187 14.77 -6.97 -10.84
CA PHE A 187 15.79 -6.08 -11.39
C PHE A 187 16.82 -6.82 -12.22
N ALA A 188 17.35 -7.96 -11.70
CA ALA A 188 18.35 -8.74 -12.40
C ALA A 188 17.81 -9.32 -13.72
N LEU A 189 16.55 -9.76 -13.76
CA LEU A 189 15.92 -10.23 -14.99
C LEU A 189 15.70 -9.09 -15.98
N GLU A 190 15.20 -7.94 -15.55
CA GLU A 190 14.99 -6.77 -16.41
C GLU A 190 16.29 -6.29 -17.06
N GLU A 191 17.38 -6.23 -16.30
CA GLU A 191 18.70 -5.84 -16.82
C GLU A 191 19.27 -6.92 -17.76
N ALA A 192 19.05 -8.21 -17.44
CA ALA A 192 19.49 -9.30 -18.32
C ALA A 192 18.76 -9.27 -19.68
N LEU A 193 17.48 -8.93 -19.70
CA LEU A 193 16.69 -8.73 -20.94
C LEU A 193 17.18 -7.53 -21.78
N LYS A 194 17.80 -6.53 -21.12
CA LYS A 194 18.47 -5.39 -21.80
C LYS A 194 19.90 -5.74 -22.28
N GLY A 195 20.37 -6.96 -22.02
CA GLY A 195 21.67 -7.45 -22.46
C GLY A 195 22.77 -7.47 -21.37
N HIS A 196 22.44 -7.08 -20.12
CA HIS A 196 23.38 -7.21 -19.01
C HIS A 196 23.66 -8.68 -18.68
N ARG A 197 24.92 -9.03 -18.41
CA ARG A 197 25.33 -10.40 -18.08
C ARG A 197 25.67 -10.51 -16.59
N TRP A 198 24.93 -11.32 -15.88
CA TRP A 198 25.23 -11.65 -14.48
C TRP A 198 26.11 -12.89 -14.41
N PRO A 199 27.29 -12.85 -13.76
CA PRO A 199 28.14 -14.02 -13.59
C PRO A 199 27.36 -15.17 -12.94
N GLY A 200 27.42 -16.38 -13.52
CA GLY A 200 26.73 -17.57 -13.02
C GLY A 200 25.23 -17.67 -13.35
N PHE A 201 24.64 -16.69 -14.06
CA PHE A 201 23.22 -16.71 -14.42
C PHE A 201 23.00 -16.55 -15.92
N LYS A 202 21.91 -17.12 -16.42
CA LYS A 202 21.45 -16.96 -17.80
C LYS A 202 19.92 -16.83 -17.84
N VAL A 203 19.42 -16.11 -18.83
CA VAL A 203 17.99 -16.04 -19.14
C VAL A 203 17.60 -17.28 -19.95
N VAL A 204 16.51 -17.91 -19.56
CA VAL A 204 15.90 -19.04 -20.28
C VAL A 204 14.39 -18.84 -20.38
N GLU A 205 13.75 -19.50 -21.34
CA GLU A 205 12.30 -19.56 -21.35
C GLU A 205 11.77 -20.28 -20.12
N GLY A 206 10.79 -19.66 -19.46
CA GLY A 206 10.11 -20.26 -18.31
C GLY A 206 9.35 -21.53 -18.70
N ARG A 207 9.04 -22.39 -17.74
CA ARG A 207 8.17 -23.55 -17.98
C ARG A 207 6.80 -23.05 -18.41
N SER A 208 6.35 -23.49 -19.59
CA SER A 208 5.00 -23.23 -20.09
C SER A 208 4.11 -24.44 -19.89
N ASN A 209 2.86 -24.22 -19.57
CA ASN A 209 1.86 -25.28 -19.51
C ASN A 209 1.13 -25.38 -20.87
N ARG A 210 0.82 -26.60 -21.26
CA ARG A 210 -0.01 -26.84 -22.44
C ARG A 210 -1.38 -26.19 -22.24
N LYS A 211 -1.86 -25.51 -23.24
CA LYS A 211 -3.15 -24.81 -23.22
C LYS A 211 -4.02 -25.30 -24.38
N ILE A 212 -5.29 -25.58 -24.10
CA ILE A 212 -6.29 -25.80 -25.15
C ILE A 212 -6.55 -24.45 -25.81
N THR A 213 -6.27 -24.34 -27.12
CA THR A 213 -6.43 -23.10 -27.90
C THR A 213 -7.85 -22.89 -28.44
N ASP A 214 -8.60 -23.99 -28.58
CA ASP A 214 -10.00 -23.98 -29.02
C ASP A 214 -10.81 -24.98 -28.19
N GLU A 215 -11.47 -24.47 -27.14
CA GLU A 215 -12.27 -25.30 -26.23
C GLU A 215 -13.49 -25.94 -26.91
N LYS A 216 -14.13 -25.27 -27.90
CA LYS A 216 -15.27 -25.78 -28.59
C LYS A 216 -14.89 -26.99 -29.48
N LYS A 217 -13.78 -26.87 -30.20
CA LYS A 217 -13.24 -27.95 -31.03
C LYS A 217 -12.75 -29.11 -30.16
N ALA A 218 -12.08 -28.85 -29.05
CA ALA A 218 -11.64 -29.88 -28.10
C ALA A 218 -12.83 -30.65 -27.52
N ALA A 219 -13.88 -29.97 -27.08
CA ALA A 219 -15.10 -30.58 -26.57
C ALA A 219 -15.83 -31.44 -27.63
N ALA A 220 -15.90 -30.96 -28.87
CA ALA A 220 -16.50 -31.73 -29.99
C ALA A 220 -15.71 -33.02 -30.26
N LEU A 221 -14.38 -32.97 -30.24
CA LEU A 221 -13.53 -34.13 -30.42
C LEU A 221 -13.71 -35.15 -29.29
N LEU A 222 -13.77 -34.69 -28.03
CA LEU A 222 -13.98 -35.57 -26.88
C LEU A 222 -15.37 -36.22 -26.89
N ARG A 223 -16.44 -35.50 -27.24
CA ARG A 223 -17.77 -36.07 -27.39
C ARG A 223 -17.82 -37.12 -28.51
N LYS A 224 -17.16 -36.86 -29.65
CA LYS A 224 -17.04 -37.83 -30.73
C LYS A 224 -16.29 -39.09 -30.30
N ALA A 225 -15.37 -38.97 -29.36
CA ALA A 225 -14.64 -40.10 -28.75
C ALA A 225 -15.40 -40.79 -27.60
N GLY A 226 -16.66 -40.40 -27.33
CA GLY A 226 -17.55 -41.06 -26.37
C GLY A 226 -17.46 -40.53 -24.91
N TYR A 227 -16.77 -39.43 -24.67
CA TYR A 227 -16.69 -38.84 -23.33
C TYR A 227 -17.93 -37.98 -23.04
N ALA A 228 -18.50 -38.17 -21.85
CA ALA A 228 -19.65 -37.39 -21.39
C ALA A 228 -19.26 -35.98 -20.95
N ASP A 229 -20.19 -35.03 -20.95
CA ASP A 229 -19.95 -33.61 -20.56
C ASP A 229 -19.38 -33.45 -19.13
N GLY A 230 -19.74 -34.34 -18.21
CA GLY A 230 -19.17 -34.35 -16.86
C GLY A 230 -17.66 -34.66 -16.79
N VAL A 231 -17.07 -35.26 -17.85
CA VAL A 231 -15.61 -35.44 -17.97
C VAL A 231 -14.97 -34.25 -18.68
N ILE A 232 -15.71 -33.60 -19.57
CA ILE A 232 -15.22 -32.50 -20.42
C ILE A 232 -15.20 -31.17 -19.63
N TYR A 233 -16.23 -30.94 -18.84
CA TYR A 233 -16.40 -29.70 -18.08
C TYR A 233 -16.36 -29.92 -16.56
N LYS A 234 -15.88 -28.94 -15.84
CA LYS A 234 -16.04 -28.94 -14.39
C LYS A 234 -17.52 -28.82 -14.02
N PRO A 235 -17.93 -29.37 -12.86
CA PRO A 235 -19.25 -29.11 -12.31
C PRO A 235 -19.55 -27.61 -12.25
N ILE A 236 -20.82 -27.23 -12.36
CA ILE A 236 -21.24 -25.84 -12.15
C ILE A 236 -21.01 -25.53 -10.66
N GLU A 237 -20.10 -24.63 -10.39
CA GLU A 237 -19.80 -24.12 -9.04
C GLU A 237 -20.47 -22.75 -8.87
N MET A 238 -20.95 -22.48 -7.64
CA MET A 238 -21.48 -21.17 -7.29
C MET A 238 -20.37 -20.13 -7.39
N GLN A 239 -20.69 -18.96 -7.89
CA GLN A 239 -19.78 -17.81 -7.92
C GLN A 239 -19.36 -17.43 -6.49
N THR A 240 -18.17 -16.84 -6.35
CA THR A 240 -17.71 -16.32 -5.05
C THR A 240 -18.62 -15.20 -4.55
N ILE A 241 -18.71 -15.03 -3.23
CA ILE A 241 -19.48 -13.94 -2.60
C ILE A 241 -19.19 -12.61 -3.26
N THR A 242 -17.90 -12.25 -3.44
CA THR A 242 -17.49 -10.99 -4.07
C THR A 242 -17.98 -10.86 -5.52
N ALA A 243 -18.05 -11.96 -6.28
CA ALA A 243 -18.56 -11.94 -7.65
C ALA A 243 -20.09 -11.78 -7.68
N LEU A 244 -20.80 -12.43 -6.76
CA LEU A 244 -22.24 -12.28 -6.57
C LEU A 244 -22.60 -10.86 -6.12
N GLU A 245 -21.93 -10.29 -5.14
CA GLU A 245 -22.13 -8.89 -4.70
C GLU A 245 -21.95 -7.89 -5.85
N LYS A 246 -20.98 -8.13 -6.74
CA LYS A 246 -20.80 -7.29 -7.94
C LYS A 246 -21.91 -7.46 -8.97
N ALA A 247 -22.43 -8.68 -9.14
CA ALA A 247 -23.45 -8.99 -10.15
C ALA A 247 -24.84 -8.48 -9.76
N ILE A 248 -25.22 -8.59 -8.47
CA ILE A 248 -26.60 -8.29 -8.01
C ILE A 248 -26.67 -7.10 -7.03
N THR A 249 -25.57 -6.43 -6.75
CA THR A 249 -25.36 -5.39 -5.73
C THR A 249 -25.34 -5.95 -4.31
N LYS A 250 -24.50 -5.35 -3.43
CA LYS A 250 -24.35 -5.79 -2.05
C LYS A 250 -25.67 -5.79 -1.27
N LYS A 251 -26.51 -4.76 -1.45
CA LYS A 251 -27.80 -4.68 -0.77
C LYS A 251 -28.72 -5.85 -1.10
N LYS A 252 -28.87 -6.18 -2.40
CA LYS A 252 -29.68 -7.34 -2.83
C LYS A 252 -29.05 -8.66 -2.42
N PHE A 253 -27.72 -8.75 -2.39
CA PHE A 253 -27.04 -9.94 -1.90
C PHE A 253 -27.37 -10.21 -0.44
N ASP A 254 -27.28 -9.19 0.42
CA ASP A 254 -27.58 -9.30 1.85
C ASP A 254 -29.06 -9.64 2.09
N GLU A 255 -29.98 -9.05 1.30
CA GLU A 255 -31.43 -9.36 1.37
C GLU A 255 -31.75 -10.81 1.01
N LEU A 256 -31.07 -11.38 0.02
CA LEU A 256 -31.38 -12.72 -0.52
C LEU A 256 -30.58 -13.83 0.16
N LEU A 257 -29.35 -13.58 0.53
CA LEU A 257 -28.40 -14.61 0.97
C LEU A 257 -27.87 -14.39 2.38
N GLY A 258 -28.23 -13.28 3.04
CA GLY A 258 -27.72 -12.96 4.38
C GLY A 258 -27.96 -14.04 5.43
N SER A 259 -29.06 -14.80 5.31
CA SER A 259 -29.39 -15.91 6.21
C SER A 259 -28.58 -17.19 5.99
N VAL A 260 -27.83 -17.28 4.89
CA VAL A 260 -27.02 -18.47 4.51
C VAL A 260 -25.54 -18.11 4.31
N VAL A 261 -25.14 -16.91 4.70
CA VAL A 261 -23.75 -16.45 4.66
C VAL A 261 -23.23 -16.22 6.06
N GLU A 262 -22.26 -17.00 6.45
CA GLU A 262 -21.57 -16.87 7.72
C GLU A 262 -20.13 -16.40 7.50
N LYS A 263 -19.60 -15.68 8.46
CA LYS A 263 -18.19 -15.30 8.51
C LYS A 263 -17.52 -16.11 9.62
N PRO A 264 -16.94 -17.27 9.31
CA PRO A 264 -16.29 -18.07 10.34
C PRO A 264 -15.10 -17.30 10.95
N PRO A 265 -14.70 -17.66 12.19
CA PRO A 265 -13.50 -17.12 12.81
C PRO A 265 -12.28 -17.27 11.91
N GLY A 266 -11.43 -16.25 11.87
CA GLY A 266 -10.16 -16.30 11.14
C GLY A 266 -9.18 -17.27 11.81
N LYS A 267 -8.27 -17.84 11.02
CA LYS A 267 -7.18 -18.66 11.58
C LYS A 267 -6.27 -17.77 12.44
N PRO A 268 -5.75 -18.31 13.58
CA PRO A 268 -4.76 -17.62 14.39
C PRO A 268 -3.59 -17.14 13.51
N THR A 269 -3.16 -15.92 13.74
CA THR A 269 -2.10 -15.27 12.97
C THR A 269 -1.21 -14.50 13.92
N LEU A 270 0.10 -14.68 13.81
CA LEU A 270 1.08 -13.92 14.57
C LEU A 270 1.21 -12.52 13.98
N VAL A 271 1.09 -11.51 14.81
CA VAL A 271 1.16 -10.10 14.41
C VAL A 271 1.97 -9.31 15.46
N PRO A 272 2.48 -8.10 15.12
CA PRO A 272 3.09 -7.22 16.10
C PRO A 272 2.17 -6.92 17.30
N GLU A 273 2.76 -6.63 18.45
CA GLU A 273 2.03 -6.43 19.70
C GLU A 273 1.10 -5.20 19.66
N ASP A 274 1.42 -4.21 18.84
CA ASP A 274 0.64 -2.99 18.62
C ASP A 274 -0.56 -3.17 17.66
N ASP A 275 -0.79 -4.38 17.14
CA ASP A 275 -1.98 -4.67 16.30
C ASP A 275 -3.26 -4.50 17.13
N LYS A 276 -4.24 -3.81 16.56
CA LYS A 276 -5.48 -3.42 17.24
C LYS A 276 -6.45 -4.58 17.54
N ARG A 277 -6.20 -5.78 17.01
CA ARG A 277 -7.03 -6.95 17.23
C ARG A 277 -6.77 -7.51 18.62
N PRO A 278 -7.80 -8.07 19.29
CA PRO A 278 -7.61 -8.71 20.59
C PRO A 278 -6.69 -9.93 20.47
N THR A 279 -5.95 -10.20 21.53
CA THR A 279 -5.10 -11.40 21.62
C THR A 279 -5.96 -12.65 21.51
N TYR A 280 -5.52 -13.61 20.70
CA TYR A 280 -6.16 -14.89 20.55
C TYR A 280 -5.88 -15.76 21.79
N ASP A 281 -6.95 -16.20 22.47
CA ASP A 281 -6.85 -17.16 23.57
C ASP A 281 -7.32 -18.54 23.09
N PRO A 282 -6.40 -19.53 22.95
CA PRO A 282 -6.75 -20.86 22.46
C PRO A 282 -7.72 -21.60 23.42
N VAL A 283 -7.66 -21.34 24.72
CA VAL A 283 -8.51 -21.99 25.71
C VAL A 283 -9.95 -21.51 25.58
N GLN A 284 -10.16 -20.20 25.42
CA GLN A 284 -11.50 -19.61 25.28
C GLN A 284 -12.19 -20.05 23.98
N SER A 285 -11.44 -20.18 22.88
CA SER A 285 -11.97 -20.63 21.59
C SER A 285 -12.39 -22.12 21.58
N GLU A 286 -11.77 -22.97 22.38
CA GLU A 286 -12.17 -24.39 22.52
C GLU A 286 -13.47 -24.56 23.33
N PHE A 287 -13.71 -23.71 24.31
CA PHE A 287 -14.94 -23.74 25.12
C PHE A 287 -16.15 -23.19 24.37
N GLU A 288 -16.01 -22.16 23.53
CA GLU A 288 -17.11 -21.63 22.71
C GLU A 288 -17.61 -22.64 21.67
N VAL A 289 -16.72 -23.47 21.11
CA VAL A 289 -17.10 -24.54 20.15
C VAL A 289 -17.89 -25.67 20.81
N MET A 290 -17.63 -25.96 22.09
CA MET A 290 -18.36 -27.04 22.82
C MET A 290 -19.78 -26.63 23.22
N GLU A 291 -20.08 -25.33 23.34
CA GLU A 291 -21.43 -24.85 23.65
C GLU A 291 -22.35 -24.82 22.40
N GLU A 292 -21.80 -24.73 21.18
CA GLU A 292 -22.59 -24.77 19.94
C GLU A 292 -22.94 -26.20 19.47
N GLU A 293 -22.22 -27.25 19.91
CA GLU A 293 -22.53 -28.65 19.55
C GLU A 293 -23.64 -29.26 20.40
N ASP A 294 -24.06 -28.64 21.51
CA ASP A 294 -25.10 -29.15 22.43
C ASP A 294 -26.47 -28.46 22.25
N GLN A 295 -26.73 -27.74 21.18
CA GLN A 295 -28.03 -27.18 20.78
C GLN A 295 -28.52 -27.80 19.47
#